data_bec4296e2281dedeaa6a4d42d6a06bfa
#
_entry.id   bec4296e2281dedeaa6a4d42d6a06bfa
#
_cell.length_a   1.000
_cell.length_b   1.000
_cell.length_c   1.000
_cell.angle_alpha   90.00
_cell.angle_beta   90.00
_cell.angle_gamma   90.00
#
_symmetry.space_group_name_H-M   'P 1'
#
loop_
_entity.id
_entity.type
_entity.pdbx_description
1 polymer ?
#
loop_
_entity_poly.entity_id
_entity_poly.type
_entity_poly.pdbx_seq_one_letter_code
_entity_poly.pdbx_strand_id
1 'polypeptide(L)'
;MSSDASYIIRDGEQQQYFYSRWGGRHLASDLLQGPASFQQYVQGLRQLERPLLENYVLSLVDIDLQQRRLRYWGRTGFGHDAVSWRMHRALLQSQWPDWTIEWLYQPADAMQVAEPRVHTTQVTVADVQAWQSALWLERKEELTDLIETQGEAAARANFEILLDQFNTWVTVRSEQGLRDELLCNRFFAHAELFLLGPQLVEVLDARQQRPFDELQLNESFLKACCFIDLVEQRFFWWVLSPDWYPFYDIPKAWPGWEVNVLTEGPTRQLALSGRAPYALLDSYGLTLLDEWFTWLLGPRQSPMELLTKIAGDMAQRSGGNVEITLPGKGSEGIPQTPAWANDVKRHYAALLNTPAFQPRLDK
;
A
#
# COMPACT_ATOMS: atom_id res chain seq x y z
N MET A 1 2.05 20.57 5.48
CA MET A 1 2.85 19.57 4.75
C MET A 1 2.39 19.58 3.31
N SER A 2 3.31 19.73 2.32
CA SER A 2 2.99 19.63 0.90
C SER A 2 2.69 18.15 0.55
N SER A 3 1.89 17.93 -0.49
CA SER A 3 1.61 16.61 -1.04
C SER A 3 2.05 16.58 -2.51
N ASP A 4 3.34 16.77 -2.70
CA ASP A 4 3.93 16.98 -4.00
C ASP A 4 3.78 15.74 -4.89
N ALA A 5 3.45 15.97 -6.16
CA ALA A 5 3.41 14.92 -7.18
C ALA A 5 4.24 15.30 -8.39
N SER A 6 4.96 14.34 -8.92
CA SER A 6 5.74 14.43 -10.15
C SER A 6 5.09 13.61 -11.24
N TYR A 7 5.02 14.12 -12.46
CA TYR A 7 4.41 13.45 -13.59
C TYR A 7 5.38 13.43 -14.76
N ILE A 8 5.46 12.30 -15.43
CA ILE A 8 6.26 12.07 -16.61
C ILE A 8 5.31 11.64 -17.74
N ILE A 9 5.35 12.33 -18.87
CA ILE A 9 4.66 11.88 -20.09
C ILE A 9 5.72 11.56 -21.12
N ARG A 10 5.67 10.34 -21.64
CA ARG A 10 6.56 9.82 -22.68
C ARG A 10 5.77 9.63 -23.98
N ASP A 11 6.31 10.18 -25.06
CA ASP A 11 5.81 9.93 -26.42
C ASP A 11 7.01 9.63 -27.32
N GLY A 12 7.36 8.37 -27.44
CA GLY A 12 8.60 7.92 -28.08
C GLY A 12 9.83 8.40 -27.33
N GLU A 13 10.68 9.14 -28.05
CA GLU A 13 11.90 9.71 -27.47
C GLU A 13 11.65 11.02 -26.69
N GLN A 14 10.46 11.61 -26.84
CA GLN A 14 10.11 12.84 -26.15
C GLN A 14 9.65 12.54 -24.73
N GLN A 15 10.19 13.27 -23.77
CA GLN A 15 9.78 13.20 -22.37
C GLN A 15 9.44 14.59 -21.86
N GLN A 16 8.31 14.70 -21.21
CA GLN A 16 7.82 15.92 -20.59
C GLN A 16 7.63 15.69 -19.10
N TYR A 17 8.03 16.66 -18.29
CA TYR A 17 7.96 16.58 -16.84
C TYR A 17 7.04 17.65 -16.30
N PHE A 18 6.15 17.27 -15.37
CA PHE A 18 5.20 18.18 -14.77
C PHE A 18 5.17 17.99 -13.25
N TYR A 19 4.68 19.02 -12.58
CA TYR A 19 4.67 19.08 -11.13
C TYR A 19 3.40 19.69 -10.59
N SER A 20 2.91 19.13 -9.49
CA SER A 20 1.84 19.69 -8.68
C SER A 20 2.18 19.62 -7.20
N ARG A 21 2.11 20.74 -6.49
CA ARG A 21 2.38 20.81 -5.06
C ARG A 21 1.37 20.03 -4.20
N TRP A 22 0.16 19.82 -4.71
CA TRP A 22 -0.94 19.16 -4.00
C TRP A 22 -1.46 17.92 -4.70
N GLY A 23 -0.91 17.58 -5.84
CA GLY A 23 -1.38 16.48 -6.69
C GLY A 23 -1.28 15.12 -6.04
N GLY A 24 -0.32 14.89 -5.16
CA GLY A 24 -0.15 13.62 -4.48
C GLY A 24 -1.32 13.24 -3.57
N ARG A 25 -2.07 14.21 -3.06
CA ARG A 25 -3.21 13.96 -2.17
C ARG A 25 -4.42 13.35 -2.90
N HIS A 26 -4.58 13.73 -4.17
CA HIS A 26 -5.74 13.34 -4.96
C HIS A 26 -5.40 12.39 -6.09
N LEU A 27 -4.15 11.93 -6.17
CA LEU A 27 -3.67 11.14 -7.28
C LEU A 27 -4.55 9.91 -7.54
N ALA A 28 -4.96 9.20 -6.50
CA ALA A 28 -5.81 8.02 -6.64
C ALA A 28 -7.12 8.32 -7.37
N SER A 29 -7.79 9.42 -7.03
CA SER A 29 -9.02 9.85 -7.72
C SER A 29 -8.72 10.47 -9.09
N ASP A 30 -7.59 11.17 -9.25
CA ASP A 30 -7.23 11.78 -10.52
C ASP A 30 -6.98 10.74 -11.61
N LEU A 31 -6.33 9.65 -11.27
CA LEU A 31 -6.07 8.55 -12.20
C LEU A 31 -7.36 7.90 -12.73
N LEU A 32 -8.46 7.93 -11.96
CA LEU A 32 -9.76 7.38 -12.38
C LEU A 32 -10.48 8.20 -13.47
N GLN A 33 -9.93 9.34 -13.90
CA GLN A 33 -10.45 10.12 -15.01
C GLN A 33 -10.23 9.45 -16.39
N GLY A 34 -9.40 8.41 -16.43
CA GLY A 34 -8.98 7.75 -17.67
C GLY A 34 -7.89 8.52 -18.43
N PRO A 35 -7.31 7.90 -19.47
CA PRO A 35 -6.07 8.38 -20.09
C PRO A 35 -6.16 9.77 -20.69
N ALA A 36 -7.19 10.08 -21.46
CA ALA A 36 -7.32 11.35 -22.16
C ALA A 36 -7.52 12.54 -21.20
N SER A 37 -8.46 12.42 -20.26
CA SER A 37 -8.75 13.47 -19.28
C SER A 37 -7.58 13.67 -18.31
N PHE A 38 -6.94 12.58 -17.88
CA PHE A 38 -5.79 12.67 -17.00
C PHE A 38 -4.58 13.32 -17.69
N GLN A 39 -4.31 12.94 -18.94
CA GLN A 39 -3.25 13.59 -19.74
C GLN A 39 -3.50 15.09 -19.90
N GLN A 40 -4.72 15.48 -20.23
CA GLN A 40 -5.08 16.90 -20.35
C GLN A 40 -4.88 17.65 -19.02
N TYR A 41 -5.28 17.02 -17.90
CA TYR A 41 -5.04 17.57 -16.56
C TYR A 41 -3.54 17.78 -16.31
N VAL A 42 -2.70 16.78 -16.59
CA VAL A 42 -1.26 16.86 -16.35
C VAL A 42 -0.61 17.93 -17.23
N GLN A 43 -1.00 18.04 -18.50
CA GLN A 43 -0.50 19.08 -19.42
C GLN A 43 -0.86 20.51 -18.99
N GLY A 44 -1.89 20.68 -18.20
CA GLY A 44 -2.25 21.96 -17.58
C GLY A 44 -1.41 22.34 -16.34
N LEU A 45 -0.57 21.43 -15.85
CA LEU A 45 0.27 21.66 -14.68
C LEU A 45 1.56 22.43 -15.04
N ARG A 46 2.31 22.80 -13.99
CA ARG A 46 3.62 23.43 -14.17
C ARG A 46 4.59 22.46 -14.83
N GLN A 47 5.09 22.81 -16.01
CA GLN A 47 6.13 22.05 -16.70
C GLN A 47 7.49 22.31 -16.08
N LEU A 48 8.32 21.28 -16.02
CA LEU A 48 9.69 21.28 -15.51
C LEU A 48 10.67 20.82 -16.60
N GLU A 49 11.95 21.17 -16.45
CA GLU A 49 13.02 20.69 -17.34
C GLU A 49 13.47 19.26 -16.98
N ARG A 50 13.25 18.84 -15.75
CA ARG A 50 13.60 17.50 -15.21
C ARG A 50 12.61 17.08 -14.15
N PRO A 51 12.48 15.79 -13.85
CA PRO A 51 11.59 15.32 -12.78
C PRO A 51 12.06 15.89 -11.44
N LEU A 52 11.09 16.24 -10.59
CA LEU A 52 11.37 16.66 -9.22
C LEU A 52 11.64 15.42 -8.36
N LEU A 53 12.80 15.40 -7.71
CA LEU A 53 13.31 14.25 -6.93
C LEU A 53 13.50 14.56 -5.45
N GLU A 54 12.96 15.64 -4.97
CA GLU A 54 13.13 16.00 -3.57
C GLU A 54 12.43 15.01 -2.66
N ASN A 55 12.96 14.86 -1.44
CA ASN A 55 12.46 13.94 -0.39
C ASN A 55 10.97 14.16 0.01
N TYR A 56 10.31 15.12 -0.62
CA TYR A 56 8.93 15.53 -0.36
C TYR A 56 7.93 15.07 -1.42
N VAL A 57 8.39 14.47 -2.53
CA VAL A 57 7.46 13.92 -3.53
C VAL A 57 6.73 12.74 -2.91
N LEU A 58 5.42 12.87 -2.78
CA LEU A 58 4.54 11.84 -2.21
C LEU A 58 3.88 10.98 -3.28
N SER A 59 4.05 11.32 -4.55
CA SER A 59 3.46 10.58 -5.66
C SER A 59 4.22 10.79 -6.95
N LEU A 60 4.29 9.75 -7.75
CA LEU A 60 4.87 9.74 -9.08
C LEU A 60 3.93 9.07 -10.06
N VAL A 61 3.81 9.65 -11.26
CA VAL A 61 3.12 9.03 -12.38
C VAL A 61 4.01 9.09 -13.61
N ASP A 62 4.11 7.97 -14.31
CA ASP A 62 4.83 7.85 -15.57
C ASP A 62 3.90 7.23 -16.62
N ILE A 63 3.59 7.98 -17.66
CA ILE A 63 2.66 7.63 -18.74
C ILE A 63 3.45 7.47 -20.02
N ASP A 64 3.46 6.25 -20.56
CA ASP A 64 4.01 5.96 -21.88
C ASP A 64 2.85 5.84 -22.88
N LEU A 65 2.72 6.85 -23.74
CA LEU A 65 1.60 6.93 -24.68
C LEU A 65 1.71 5.90 -25.81
N GLN A 66 2.92 5.59 -26.26
CA GLN A 66 3.13 4.61 -27.34
C GLN A 66 2.92 3.19 -26.86
N GLN A 67 3.44 2.85 -25.69
CA GLN A 67 3.28 1.53 -25.10
C GLN A 67 1.94 1.34 -24.39
N ARG A 68 1.13 2.39 -24.27
CA ARG A 68 -0.08 2.41 -23.43
C ARG A 68 0.19 1.83 -22.05
N ARG A 69 1.22 2.37 -21.39
CA ARG A 69 1.64 1.94 -20.06
C ARG A 69 1.50 3.07 -19.06
N LEU A 70 0.80 2.80 -17.99
CA LEU A 70 0.67 3.67 -16.82
C LEU A 70 1.46 3.05 -15.68
N ARG A 71 2.48 3.74 -15.22
CA ARG A 71 3.21 3.40 -14.00
C ARG A 71 2.96 4.48 -12.96
N TYR A 72 2.65 4.10 -11.74
CA TYR A 72 2.34 5.06 -10.70
C TYR A 72 2.77 4.58 -9.32
N TRP A 73 3.00 5.53 -8.46
CA TRP A 73 3.31 5.35 -7.06
C TRP A 73 2.74 6.52 -6.26
N GLY A 74 2.29 6.25 -5.02
CA GLY A 74 1.80 7.29 -4.14
C GLY A 74 1.64 6.81 -2.71
N ARG A 75 1.89 7.69 -1.76
CA ARG A 75 1.76 7.40 -0.31
C ARG A 75 0.34 7.51 0.20
N THR A 76 -0.52 8.25 -0.49
CA THR A 76 -1.85 8.57 0.01
C THR A 76 -2.92 8.30 -1.03
N GLY A 77 -4.11 7.96 -0.57
CA GLY A 77 -5.30 7.87 -1.42
C GLY A 77 -5.59 6.52 -2.03
N PHE A 78 -4.62 5.61 -2.07
CA PHE A 78 -4.79 4.28 -2.67
C PHE A 78 -5.40 3.24 -1.72
N GLY A 79 -5.90 3.68 -0.57
CA GLY A 79 -6.42 2.84 0.50
C GLY A 79 -5.43 2.70 1.65
N HIS A 80 -5.96 2.40 2.83
CA HIS A 80 -5.18 2.10 4.03
C HIS A 80 -5.08 0.59 4.29
N ASP A 81 -5.65 -0.21 3.38
CA ASP A 81 -5.77 -1.65 3.45
C ASP A 81 -5.68 -2.28 2.05
N ALA A 82 -5.41 -3.59 2.02
CA ALA A 82 -5.22 -4.34 0.78
C ALA A 82 -6.48 -4.41 -0.09
N VAL A 83 -7.67 -4.40 0.53
CA VAL A 83 -8.95 -4.46 -0.19
C VAL A 83 -9.18 -3.19 -0.99
N SER A 84 -9.04 -2.02 -0.33
CA SER A 84 -9.17 -0.71 -0.99
C SER A 84 -8.14 -0.53 -2.10
N TRP A 85 -6.89 -0.97 -1.87
CA TRP A 85 -5.84 -0.95 -2.89
C TRP A 85 -6.22 -1.83 -4.10
N ARG A 86 -6.70 -3.04 -3.86
CA ARG A 86 -7.14 -3.97 -4.91
C ARG A 86 -8.35 -3.44 -5.67
N MET A 87 -9.33 -2.86 -4.96
CA MET A 87 -10.48 -2.21 -5.58
C MET A 87 -10.06 -1.01 -6.45
N HIS A 88 -9.18 -0.14 -5.93
CA HIS A 88 -8.66 0.97 -6.72
C HIS A 88 -8.03 0.49 -8.02
N ARG A 89 -7.23 -0.55 -7.95
CA ARG A 89 -6.56 -1.11 -9.12
C ARG A 89 -7.56 -1.68 -10.15
N ALA A 90 -8.60 -2.37 -9.69
CA ALA A 90 -9.66 -2.88 -10.56
C ALA A 90 -10.46 -1.74 -11.23
N LEU A 91 -10.79 -0.69 -10.47
CA LEU A 91 -11.42 0.51 -11.01
C LEU A 91 -10.52 1.22 -12.02
N LEU A 92 -9.24 1.34 -11.71
CA LEU A 92 -8.26 1.96 -12.60
C LEU A 92 -8.17 1.19 -13.92
N GLN A 93 -8.10 -0.14 -13.88
CA GLN A 93 -8.10 -0.96 -15.10
C GLN A 93 -9.37 -0.76 -15.94
N SER A 94 -10.54 -0.55 -15.31
CA SER A 94 -11.78 -0.28 -16.02
C SER A 94 -11.81 1.10 -16.70
N GLN A 95 -11.09 2.08 -16.14
CA GLN A 95 -10.98 3.43 -16.70
C GLN A 95 -9.86 3.57 -17.74
N TRP A 96 -8.89 2.66 -17.72
CA TRP A 96 -7.74 2.61 -18.62
C TRP A 96 -7.77 1.29 -19.42
N PRO A 97 -8.81 1.06 -20.24
CA PRO A 97 -8.88 -0.15 -21.06
C PRO A 97 -7.69 -0.19 -22.02
N ASP A 98 -7.16 -1.39 -22.27
CA ASP A 98 -6.01 -1.61 -23.15
C ASP A 98 -4.68 -0.98 -22.71
N TRP A 99 -4.59 -0.53 -21.44
CA TRP A 99 -3.36 -0.05 -20.84
C TRP A 99 -2.77 -1.08 -19.89
N THR A 100 -1.45 -1.21 -19.91
CA THR A 100 -0.70 -1.92 -18.87
C THR A 100 -0.55 -1.00 -17.67
N ILE A 101 -1.05 -1.44 -16.52
CA ILE A 101 -1.04 -0.65 -15.28
C ILE A 101 -0.10 -1.30 -14.28
N GLU A 102 0.91 -0.55 -13.84
CA GLU A 102 1.96 -1.01 -12.95
C GLU A 102 2.10 -0.09 -11.74
N TRP A 103 2.17 -0.71 -10.55
CA TRP A 103 2.57 0.00 -9.35
C TRP A 103 4.09 0.07 -9.29
N LEU A 104 4.64 1.27 -9.10
CA LEU A 104 6.07 1.48 -8.98
C LEU A 104 6.53 1.24 -7.54
N TYR A 105 7.24 0.15 -7.31
CA TYR A 105 7.93 -0.07 -6.03
C TYR A 105 9.27 0.66 -5.96
N GLN A 106 9.82 1.04 -7.10
CA GLN A 106 11.10 1.71 -7.26
C GLN A 106 10.91 2.98 -8.12
N PRO A 107 10.42 4.09 -7.53
CA PRO A 107 10.14 5.31 -8.29
C PRO A 107 11.36 5.89 -9.00
N ALA A 108 12.57 5.68 -8.45
CA ALA A 108 13.81 6.16 -9.06
C ALA A 108 14.08 5.55 -10.45
N ASP A 109 13.65 4.31 -10.69
CA ASP A 109 13.84 3.65 -12.00
C ASP A 109 13.04 4.35 -13.09
N ALA A 110 11.81 4.79 -12.77
CA ALA A 110 10.99 5.54 -13.70
C ALA A 110 11.59 6.92 -14.02
N MET A 111 12.31 7.50 -13.07
CA MET A 111 12.91 8.83 -13.19
C MET A 111 14.33 8.81 -13.75
N GLN A 112 14.90 7.61 -13.98
CA GLN A 112 16.28 7.42 -14.45
C GLN A 112 17.32 8.14 -13.58
N VAL A 113 17.10 8.13 -12.28
CA VAL A 113 18.02 8.72 -11.32
C VAL A 113 18.73 7.66 -10.53
N ALA A 114 19.88 8.02 -9.98
CA ALA A 114 20.61 7.13 -9.09
C ALA A 114 19.74 6.74 -7.90
N GLU A 115 19.82 5.48 -7.49
CA GLU A 115 19.18 4.99 -6.27
C GLU A 115 19.44 5.96 -5.12
N PRO A 116 18.41 6.35 -4.34
CA PRO A 116 18.67 7.13 -3.14
C PRO A 116 19.64 6.35 -2.26
N ARG A 117 20.70 7.00 -1.82
CA ARG A 117 21.63 6.41 -0.84
C ARG A 117 20.93 6.34 0.49
N VAL A 118 20.22 5.25 0.71
CA VAL A 118 19.60 4.97 1.98
C VAL A 118 20.48 3.99 2.72
N HIS A 119 20.83 4.36 3.94
CA HIS A 119 21.45 3.43 4.87
C HIS A 119 20.36 2.46 5.33
N THR A 120 20.25 1.32 4.66
CA THR A 120 19.46 0.23 5.18
C THR A 120 20.13 -0.30 6.44
N THR A 121 19.44 -0.19 7.55
CA THR A 121 19.84 -0.90 8.77
C THR A 121 19.73 -2.39 8.46
N GLN A 122 20.81 -3.12 8.62
CA GLN A 122 20.78 -4.57 8.45
C GLN A 122 19.90 -5.16 9.54
N VAL A 123 18.72 -5.66 9.14
CA VAL A 123 17.78 -6.32 10.05
C VAL A 123 18.26 -7.74 10.30
N THR A 124 18.24 -8.17 11.56
CA THR A 124 18.61 -9.53 11.97
C THR A 124 17.43 -10.27 12.59
N VAL A 125 17.52 -11.60 12.65
CA VAL A 125 16.52 -12.44 13.35
C VAL A 125 16.37 -11.98 14.82
N ALA A 126 17.48 -11.62 15.46
CA ALA A 126 17.46 -11.13 16.84
C ALA A 126 16.68 -9.81 16.99
N ASP A 127 16.77 -8.90 16.00
CA ASP A 127 15.99 -7.66 16.01
C ASP A 127 14.50 -7.97 15.95
N VAL A 128 14.08 -8.87 15.05
CA VAL A 128 12.66 -9.27 14.94
C VAL A 128 12.15 -9.89 16.24
N GLN A 129 12.93 -10.77 16.85
CA GLN A 129 12.57 -11.39 18.14
C GLN A 129 12.48 -10.37 19.26
N ALA A 130 13.41 -9.41 19.30
CA ALA A 130 13.40 -8.32 20.26
C ALA A 130 12.16 -7.43 20.09
N TRP A 131 11.79 -7.09 18.86
CA TRP A 131 10.58 -6.31 18.57
C TRP A 131 9.31 -7.03 19.02
N GLN A 132 9.18 -8.32 18.71
CA GLN A 132 8.04 -9.14 19.13
C GLN A 132 7.94 -9.21 20.66
N SER A 133 9.07 -9.33 21.33
CA SER A 133 9.12 -9.36 22.80
C SER A 133 8.75 -8.02 23.42
N ALA A 134 9.25 -6.92 22.88
CA ALA A 134 8.92 -5.57 23.33
C ALA A 134 7.41 -5.28 23.15
N LEU A 135 6.86 -5.65 22.02
CA LEU A 135 5.44 -5.49 21.75
C LEU A 135 4.56 -6.27 22.71
N TRP A 136 4.96 -7.52 23.03
CA TRP A 136 4.27 -8.33 24.04
C TRP A 136 4.27 -7.65 25.41
N LEU A 137 5.42 -7.15 25.85
CA LEU A 137 5.53 -6.49 27.15
C LEU A 137 4.68 -5.22 27.24
N GLU A 138 4.63 -4.44 26.15
CA GLU A 138 3.83 -3.22 26.09
C GLU A 138 2.32 -3.49 26.19
N ARG A 139 1.85 -4.63 25.64
CA ARG A 139 0.44 -4.96 25.55
C ARG A 139 -0.04 -5.98 26.59
N LYS A 140 0.88 -6.53 27.37
CA LYS A 140 0.55 -7.58 28.35
C LYS A 140 -0.55 -7.15 29.32
N GLU A 141 -0.54 -5.90 29.75
CA GLU A 141 -1.55 -5.36 30.67
C GLU A 141 -2.94 -5.31 30.03
N GLU A 142 -3.03 -5.01 28.75
CA GLU A 142 -4.30 -4.98 28.00
C GLU A 142 -4.89 -6.38 27.79
N LEU A 143 -4.06 -7.41 27.91
CA LEU A 143 -4.43 -8.81 27.71
C LEU A 143 -4.64 -9.59 29.00
N THR A 144 -4.74 -8.89 30.13
CA THR A 144 -4.84 -9.54 31.45
C THR A 144 -5.98 -10.57 31.51
N ASP A 145 -7.17 -10.20 31.03
CA ASP A 145 -8.33 -11.10 31.02
C ASP A 145 -8.09 -12.36 30.16
N LEU A 146 -7.38 -12.20 29.06
CA LEU A 146 -7.03 -13.33 28.16
C LEU A 146 -5.97 -14.24 28.80
N ILE A 147 -4.99 -13.64 29.49
CA ILE A 147 -3.96 -14.36 30.23
C ILE A 147 -4.59 -15.17 31.37
N GLU A 148 -5.52 -14.59 32.11
CA GLU A 148 -6.22 -15.24 33.21
C GLU A 148 -7.10 -16.41 32.73
N THR A 149 -7.74 -16.27 31.56
CA THR A 149 -8.65 -17.31 31.02
C THR A 149 -7.95 -18.42 30.27
N GLN A 150 -6.88 -18.12 29.52
CA GLN A 150 -6.21 -19.07 28.60
C GLN A 150 -4.77 -19.39 29.02
N GLY A 151 -4.20 -18.69 29.97
CA GLY A 151 -2.80 -18.76 30.35
C GLY A 151 -1.86 -17.94 29.47
N GLU A 152 -0.72 -17.52 30.01
CA GLU A 152 0.22 -16.59 29.34
C GLU A 152 0.75 -17.13 28.01
N ALA A 153 1.05 -18.44 27.92
CA ALA A 153 1.58 -19.03 26.70
C ALA A 153 0.55 -19.01 25.55
N ALA A 154 -0.71 -19.33 25.86
CA ALA A 154 -1.80 -19.30 24.87
C ALA A 154 -2.14 -17.85 24.49
N ALA A 155 -2.19 -16.94 25.47
CA ALA A 155 -2.41 -15.53 25.23
C ALA A 155 -1.31 -14.93 24.33
N ARG A 156 -0.05 -15.30 24.56
CA ARG A 156 1.08 -14.86 23.73
C ARG A 156 1.01 -15.41 22.31
N ALA A 157 0.63 -16.69 22.13
CA ALA A 157 0.44 -17.28 20.80
C ALA A 157 -0.70 -16.60 20.01
N ASN A 158 -1.74 -16.15 20.71
CA ASN A 158 -2.90 -15.46 20.12
C ASN A 158 -2.72 -13.95 20.03
N PHE A 159 -1.75 -13.39 20.75
CA PHE A 159 -1.51 -11.95 20.84
C PHE A 159 -1.35 -11.29 19.47
N GLU A 160 -0.63 -11.90 18.57
CA GLU A 160 -0.39 -11.36 17.23
C GLU A 160 -1.65 -11.35 16.36
N ILE A 161 -2.62 -12.23 16.67
CA ILE A 161 -3.93 -12.25 16.00
C ILE A 161 -4.79 -11.09 16.49
N LEU A 162 -4.68 -10.73 17.77
CA LEU A 162 -5.47 -9.67 18.40
C LEU A 162 -4.94 -8.27 18.09
N LEU A 163 -3.71 -8.15 17.59
CA LEU A 163 -3.15 -6.89 17.14
C LEU A 163 -3.62 -6.57 15.72
N ASP A 164 -4.84 -6.16 15.61
CA ASP A 164 -5.63 -5.87 14.40
C ASP A 164 -5.00 -4.96 13.35
N GLN A 165 -3.74 -4.52 13.47
CA GLN A 165 -3.35 -3.35 12.69
C GLN A 165 -2.16 -3.52 11.72
N PHE A 166 -1.32 -4.56 11.84
CA PHE A 166 -0.06 -4.59 11.07
C PHE A 166 0.40 -6.01 10.73
N ASN A 167 -0.41 -6.75 9.99
CA ASN A 167 -0.09 -8.12 9.69
C ASN A 167 0.65 -8.28 8.36
N THR A 168 1.76 -9.00 8.41
CA THR A 168 2.47 -9.53 7.24
C THR A 168 2.14 -11.01 7.12
N TRP A 169 1.47 -11.39 6.04
CA TRP A 169 1.21 -12.79 5.75
C TRP A 169 2.37 -13.41 5.00
N VAL A 170 2.96 -14.46 5.57
CA VAL A 170 4.05 -15.23 4.99
C VAL A 170 3.57 -16.64 4.66
N THR A 171 3.76 -17.08 3.41
CA THR A 171 3.58 -18.47 2.99
C THR A 171 4.94 -19.05 2.60
N VAL A 172 5.30 -20.20 3.15
CA VAL A 172 6.50 -20.94 2.78
C VAL A 172 6.08 -22.25 2.12
N ARG A 173 6.58 -22.50 0.91
CA ARG A 173 6.50 -23.78 0.23
C ARG A 173 7.82 -24.53 0.39
N SER A 174 7.75 -25.74 0.92
CA SER A 174 8.86 -26.67 1.06
C SER A 174 8.49 -28.05 0.50
N GLU A 175 9.41 -29.00 0.54
CA GLU A 175 9.11 -30.41 0.21
C GLU A 175 8.07 -31.04 1.14
N GLN A 176 7.93 -30.52 2.37
CA GLN A 176 6.94 -30.98 3.35
C GLN A 176 5.54 -30.41 3.12
N GLY A 177 5.42 -29.43 2.23
CA GLY A 177 4.16 -28.75 1.92
C GLY A 177 4.16 -27.25 2.16
N LEU A 178 2.98 -26.71 2.42
CA LEU A 178 2.79 -25.28 2.66
C LEU A 178 2.69 -25.00 4.16
N ARG A 179 3.35 -23.92 4.56
CA ARG A 179 3.22 -23.32 5.88
C ARG A 179 2.84 -21.86 5.76
N ASP A 180 1.90 -21.40 6.57
CA ASP A 180 1.47 -20.02 6.62
C ASP A 180 1.60 -19.47 8.02
N GLU A 181 1.98 -18.20 8.09
CA GLU A 181 2.08 -17.45 9.34
C GLU A 181 1.66 -16.00 9.14
N LEU A 182 1.14 -15.41 10.21
CA LEU A 182 0.96 -13.97 10.35
C LEU A 182 2.03 -13.41 11.26
N LEU A 183 2.80 -12.47 10.75
CA LEU A 183 3.80 -11.74 11.52
C LEU A 183 3.28 -10.33 11.77
N CYS A 184 3.22 -9.96 13.05
CA CYS A 184 2.92 -8.60 13.45
C CYS A 184 4.18 -7.73 13.36
N ASN A 185 4.06 -6.58 12.72
CA ASN A 185 5.13 -5.59 12.66
C ASN A 185 4.56 -4.19 12.94
N ARG A 186 4.72 -3.71 14.17
CA ARG A 186 4.15 -2.41 14.59
C ARG A 186 5.04 -1.21 14.25
N PHE A 187 6.35 -1.39 14.18
CA PHE A 187 7.29 -0.27 14.26
C PHE A 187 8.04 0.03 12.96
N PHE A 188 8.00 -0.86 11.97
CA PHE A 188 8.83 -0.76 10.79
C PHE A 188 8.03 -0.93 9.51
N ALA A 189 8.58 -0.41 8.43
CA ALA A 189 8.07 -0.74 7.12
C ALA A 189 8.06 -2.27 6.98
N HIS A 190 6.90 -2.84 6.64
CA HIS A 190 6.72 -4.30 6.55
C HIS A 190 7.76 -4.95 5.63
N ALA A 191 8.27 -4.20 4.68
CA ALA A 191 9.32 -4.62 3.79
C ALA A 191 10.67 -4.93 4.50
N GLU A 192 10.91 -4.40 5.70
CA GLU A 192 12.15 -4.70 6.44
C GLU A 192 12.26 -6.17 6.83
N LEU A 193 11.15 -6.86 7.08
CA LEU A 193 11.16 -8.31 7.28
C LEU A 193 11.73 -9.05 6.08
N PHE A 194 11.53 -8.52 4.88
CA PHE A 194 12.02 -9.14 3.63
C PHE A 194 13.53 -8.98 3.45
N LEU A 195 14.15 -8.04 4.17
CA LEU A 195 15.62 -7.86 4.21
C LEU A 195 16.34 -8.94 5.01
N LEU A 196 15.62 -9.76 5.80
CA LEU A 196 16.21 -10.96 6.42
C LEU A 196 16.67 -11.99 5.38
N GLY A 197 16.17 -11.87 4.14
CA GLY A 197 16.46 -12.88 3.14
C GLY A 197 15.92 -14.26 3.56
N PRO A 198 16.61 -15.35 3.18
CA PRO A 198 16.19 -16.71 3.56
C PRO A 198 16.09 -16.96 5.08
N GLN A 199 16.77 -16.15 5.91
CA GLN A 199 16.66 -16.24 7.38
C GLN A 199 15.26 -15.91 7.90
N LEU A 200 14.40 -15.29 7.08
CA LEU A 200 13.00 -15.10 7.44
C LEU A 200 12.31 -16.43 7.77
N VAL A 201 12.72 -17.54 7.16
CA VAL A 201 12.20 -18.88 7.46
C VAL A 201 12.54 -19.31 8.89
N GLU A 202 13.72 -18.95 9.40
CA GLU A 202 14.13 -19.28 10.77
C GLU A 202 13.24 -18.60 11.82
N VAL A 203 12.76 -17.39 11.53
CA VAL A 203 11.79 -16.69 12.39
C VAL A 203 10.50 -17.50 12.50
N LEU A 204 10.09 -18.13 11.40
CA LEU A 204 8.88 -18.96 11.36
C LEU A 204 9.09 -20.30 12.07
N ASP A 205 10.27 -20.92 11.92
CA ASP A 205 10.57 -22.23 12.51
C ASP A 205 10.55 -22.21 14.05
N ALA A 206 10.82 -21.04 14.63
CA ALA A 206 10.71 -20.84 16.07
C ALA A 206 9.24 -20.79 16.58
N ARG A 207 8.24 -20.80 15.69
CA ARG A 207 6.83 -20.61 16.01
C ARG A 207 6.05 -21.92 15.86
N GLN A 208 4.99 -22.06 16.64
CA GLN A 208 4.07 -23.18 16.47
C GLN A 208 3.30 -23.02 15.15
N GLN A 209 3.40 -24.01 14.28
CA GLN A 209 2.63 -24.05 13.04
C GLN A 209 1.13 -24.11 13.34
N ARG A 210 0.35 -23.30 12.66
CA ARG A 210 -1.12 -23.27 12.69
C ARG A 210 -1.69 -23.64 11.32
N PRO A 211 -2.83 -24.35 11.28
CA PRO A 211 -3.57 -24.55 10.04
C PRO A 211 -3.95 -23.19 9.41
N PHE A 212 -3.98 -23.13 8.08
CA PHE A 212 -4.31 -21.92 7.35
C PHE A 212 -5.66 -21.31 7.77
N ASP A 213 -6.67 -22.16 7.98
CA ASP A 213 -8.02 -21.71 8.36
C ASP A 213 -8.07 -21.10 9.78
N GLU A 214 -7.10 -21.41 10.63
CA GLU A 214 -7.00 -20.87 11.99
C GLU A 214 -6.29 -19.51 12.03
N LEU A 215 -5.64 -19.07 10.94
CA LEU A 215 -4.94 -17.81 10.89
C LEU A 215 -5.88 -16.59 10.86
N GLN A 216 -7.17 -16.80 10.65
CA GLN A 216 -8.19 -15.74 10.56
C GLN A 216 -7.76 -14.58 9.66
N LEU A 217 -7.14 -14.93 8.50
CA LEU A 217 -6.66 -13.96 7.54
C LEU A 217 -7.79 -13.02 7.12
N ASN A 218 -7.56 -11.73 7.36
CA ASN A 218 -8.43 -10.67 6.90
C ASN A 218 -7.62 -9.69 6.06
N GLU A 219 -7.97 -9.55 4.78
CA GLU A 219 -7.28 -8.70 3.83
C GLU A 219 -7.23 -7.23 4.29
N SER A 220 -8.23 -6.76 5.04
CA SER A 220 -8.30 -5.39 5.53
C SER A 220 -7.16 -5.05 6.51
N PHE A 221 -6.61 -6.05 7.19
CA PHE A 221 -5.50 -5.87 8.13
C PHE A 221 -4.14 -6.20 7.54
N LEU A 222 -4.08 -6.75 6.33
CA LEU A 222 -2.83 -7.07 5.67
C LEU A 222 -2.15 -5.80 5.16
N LYS A 223 -0.91 -5.59 5.56
CA LYS A 223 -0.04 -4.50 5.09
C LYS A 223 1.08 -5.00 4.18
N ALA A 224 1.44 -6.27 4.31
CA ALA A 224 2.40 -6.93 3.45
C ALA A 224 2.08 -8.41 3.31
N CYS A 225 2.60 -9.03 2.28
CA CYS A 225 2.59 -10.47 2.16
C CYS A 225 3.78 -10.96 1.33
N CYS A 226 4.19 -12.21 1.56
CA CYS A 226 5.22 -12.85 0.74
C CYS A 226 5.00 -14.35 0.62
N PHE A 227 5.47 -14.88 -0.52
CA PHE A 227 5.52 -16.30 -0.80
C PHE A 227 6.98 -16.71 -1.00
N ILE A 228 7.46 -17.59 -0.15
CA ILE A 228 8.81 -18.13 -0.14
C ILE A 228 8.76 -19.55 -0.67
N ASP A 229 9.35 -19.78 -1.83
CA ASP A 229 9.44 -21.09 -2.45
C ASP A 229 10.84 -21.67 -2.25
N LEU A 230 10.99 -22.51 -1.24
CA LEU A 230 12.27 -23.15 -0.92
C LEU A 230 12.68 -24.18 -1.98
N VAL A 231 11.71 -24.75 -2.72
CA VAL A 231 11.98 -25.78 -3.72
C VAL A 231 12.59 -25.16 -4.98
N GLU A 232 12.02 -24.05 -5.42
CA GLU A 232 12.40 -23.37 -6.66
C GLU A 232 13.31 -22.15 -6.41
N GLN A 233 13.64 -21.86 -5.13
CA GLN A 233 14.38 -20.67 -4.73
C GLN A 233 13.80 -19.38 -5.30
N ARG A 234 12.48 -19.20 -5.14
CA ARG A 234 11.75 -18.02 -5.57
C ARG A 234 11.16 -17.27 -4.38
N PHE A 235 11.28 -15.97 -4.41
CA PHE A 235 10.71 -15.06 -3.40
C PHE A 235 9.78 -14.07 -4.08
N PHE A 236 8.53 -14.07 -3.67
CA PHE A 236 7.53 -13.13 -4.14
C PHE A 236 7.06 -12.28 -2.96
N TRP A 237 6.91 -10.98 -3.17
CA TRP A 237 6.56 -10.06 -2.10
C TRP A 237 5.61 -8.96 -2.56
N TRP A 238 4.86 -8.41 -1.62
CA TRP A 238 4.00 -7.26 -1.79
C TRP A 238 3.92 -6.47 -0.48
N VAL A 239 3.81 -5.14 -0.60
CA VAL A 239 3.62 -4.19 0.50
C VAL A 239 2.61 -3.15 0.08
N LEU A 240 1.66 -2.82 0.96
CA LEU A 240 0.56 -1.90 0.68
C LEU A 240 1.02 -0.47 0.42
N SER A 241 1.92 0.02 1.25
CA SER A 241 2.44 1.39 1.14
C SER A 241 3.95 1.33 1.23
N PRO A 242 4.63 1.48 0.12
CA PRO A 242 6.08 1.53 0.13
C PRO A 242 6.54 2.85 0.73
N ASP A 243 7.02 2.82 1.96
CA ASP A 243 7.96 3.82 2.39
C ASP A 243 9.23 3.65 1.57
N TRP A 244 9.93 4.74 1.24
CA TRP A 244 10.99 4.85 0.23
C TRP A 244 12.15 3.84 0.33
N TYR A 245 12.21 2.98 1.36
CA TYR A 245 13.49 2.53 1.83
C TYR A 245 13.97 1.13 1.46
N PRO A 246 13.30 0.04 1.67
CA PRO A 246 14.03 -1.21 1.55
C PRO A 246 13.89 -1.95 0.21
N PHE A 247 13.12 -1.43 -0.76
CA PHE A 247 12.77 -2.22 -1.94
C PHE A 247 13.94 -2.54 -2.85
N TYR A 248 14.90 -1.61 -2.97
CA TYR A 248 16.13 -1.83 -3.73
C TYR A 248 17.04 -2.91 -3.12
N ASP A 249 16.93 -3.12 -1.83
CA ASP A 249 17.77 -4.05 -1.11
C ASP A 249 17.14 -5.43 -0.94
N ILE A 250 15.82 -5.57 -1.16
CA ILE A 250 15.14 -6.86 -1.11
C ILE A 250 15.79 -7.88 -2.04
N PRO A 251 16.04 -7.63 -3.34
CA PRO A 251 16.74 -8.59 -4.19
C PRO A 251 18.14 -8.91 -3.70
N LYS A 252 18.84 -7.95 -3.10
CA LYS A 252 20.20 -8.15 -2.55
C LYS A 252 20.19 -9.03 -1.30
N ALA A 253 19.11 -8.98 -0.52
CA ALA A 253 18.93 -9.82 0.67
C ALA A 253 18.65 -11.30 0.33
N TRP A 254 18.28 -11.60 -0.93
CA TRP A 254 17.94 -12.94 -1.42
C TRP A 254 18.94 -13.42 -2.48
N PRO A 255 20.25 -13.54 -2.19
CA PRO A 255 21.26 -13.89 -3.19
C PRO A 255 21.01 -15.27 -3.76
N GLY A 256 20.98 -15.38 -5.09
CA GLY A 256 20.74 -16.63 -5.81
C GLY A 256 19.26 -17.02 -5.97
N TRP A 257 18.33 -16.18 -5.47
CA TRP A 257 16.89 -16.38 -5.60
C TRP A 257 16.30 -15.55 -6.74
N GLU A 258 15.25 -16.06 -7.35
CA GLU A 258 14.39 -15.28 -8.23
C GLU A 258 13.45 -14.43 -7.36
N VAL A 259 13.61 -13.11 -7.41
CA VAL A 259 12.83 -12.17 -6.59
C VAL A 259 11.83 -11.40 -7.44
N ASN A 260 10.56 -11.52 -7.12
CA ASN A 260 9.46 -10.93 -7.88
C ASN A 260 8.46 -10.20 -6.98
N VAL A 261 7.77 -9.23 -7.56
CA VAL A 261 6.67 -8.52 -6.90
C VAL A 261 5.35 -9.21 -7.17
N LEU A 262 4.51 -9.37 -6.13
CA LEU A 262 3.14 -9.83 -6.26
C LEU A 262 2.26 -8.66 -6.74
N THR A 263 2.10 -8.52 -8.04
CA THR A 263 1.35 -7.40 -8.64
C THR A 263 -0.13 -7.34 -8.24
N GLU A 264 -0.70 -8.46 -7.78
CA GLU A 264 -2.08 -8.58 -7.33
C GLU A 264 -2.18 -8.75 -5.79
N GLY A 265 -1.07 -8.52 -5.08
CA GLY A 265 -1.01 -8.60 -3.64
C GLY A 265 -1.37 -9.98 -3.06
N PRO A 266 -2.15 -10.00 -1.96
CA PRO A 266 -2.53 -11.25 -1.29
C PRO A 266 -3.26 -12.26 -2.17
N THR A 267 -4.04 -11.81 -3.14
CA THR A 267 -4.76 -12.68 -4.08
C THR A 267 -3.81 -13.53 -4.92
N ARG A 268 -2.69 -12.94 -5.35
CA ARG A 268 -1.66 -13.68 -6.09
C ARG A 268 -0.95 -14.71 -5.22
N GLN A 269 -0.75 -14.41 -3.94
CA GLN A 269 -0.16 -15.37 -3.00
C GLN A 269 -1.05 -16.62 -2.82
N LEU A 270 -2.38 -16.43 -2.72
CA LEU A 270 -3.32 -17.55 -2.73
C LEU A 270 -3.16 -18.43 -3.97
N ALA A 271 -3.09 -17.81 -5.15
CA ALA A 271 -2.92 -18.54 -6.41
C ALA A 271 -1.59 -19.31 -6.47
N LEU A 272 -0.48 -18.70 -6.02
CA LEU A 272 0.83 -19.36 -5.95
C LEU A 272 0.84 -20.54 -4.98
N SER A 273 0.06 -20.48 -3.91
CA SER A 273 -0.09 -21.58 -2.96
C SER A 273 -1.05 -22.69 -3.45
N GLY A 274 -1.59 -22.59 -4.67
CA GLY A 274 -2.54 -23.56 -5.22
C GLY A 274 -3.89 -23.59 -4.51
N ARG A 275 -4.20 -22.57 -3.70
CA ARG A 275 -5.47 -22.44 -3.01
C ARG A 275 -6.53 -21.87 -3.93
N ALA A 276 -7.76 -22.31 -3.72
CA ALA A 276 -8.90 -21.69 -4.39
C ALA A 276 -8.96 -20.18 -4.04
N PRO A 277 -9.50 -19.34 -4.92
CA PRO A 277 -9.79 -17.94 -4.59
C PRO A 277 -10.58 -17.89 -3.28
N TYR A 278 -9.93 -17.41 -2.25
CA TYR A 278 -10.49 -17.36 -0.93
C TYR A 278 -10.91 -15.92 -0.66
N ALA A 279 -12.14 -15.72 -0.26
CA ALA A 279 -12.55 -14.40 0.16
C ALA A 279 -11.82 -14.07 1.48
N LEU A 280 -10.82 -13.23 1.38
CA LEU A 280 -10.10 -12.69 2.55
C LEU A 280 -10.84 -11.49 3.15
N LEU A 281 -12.01 -11.19 2.64
CA LEU A 281 -12.83 -10.03 2.99
C LEU A 281 -13.95 -10.46 3.93
N ASP A 282 -14.17 -9.70 4.99
CA ASP A 282 -15.31 -9.83 5.90
C ASP A 282 -16.26 -8.62 5.80
N SER A 283 -17.30 -8.60 6.61
CA SER A 283 -18.26 -7.49 6.66
C SER A 283 -17.62 -6.16 7.09
N TYR A 284 -16.63 -6.20 7.97
CA TYR A 284 -15.88 -5.03 8.40
C TYR A 284 -15.04 -4.45 7.25
N GLY A 285 -14.36 -5.30 6.50
CA GLY A 285 -13.62 -4.90 5.31
C GLY A 285 -14.49 -4.26 4.23
N LEU A 286 -15.74 -4.71 4.06
CA LEU A 286 -16.70 -4.04 3.18
C LEU A 286 -17.05 -2.64 3.67
N THR A 287 -17.25 -2.46 4.97
CA THR A 287 -17.51 -1.13 5.55
C THR A 287 -16.33 -0.19 5.29
N LEU A 288 -15.10 -0.63 5.55
CA LEU A 288 -13.91 0.16 5.25
C LEU A 288 -13.77 0.51 3.77
N LEU A 289 -14.12 -0.43 2.90
CA LEU A 289 -14.11 -0.22 1.46
C LEU A 289 -15.11 0.86 1.03
N ASP A 290 -16.34 0.84 1.57
CA ASP A 290 -17.37 1.85 1.28
C ASP A 290 -16.98 3.23 1.82
N GLU A 291 -16.39 3.30 3.01
CA GLU A 291 -15.86 4.54 3.57
C GLU A 291 -14.73 5.12 2.71
N TRP A 292 -13.78 4.27 2.30
CA TRP A 292 -12.70 4.66 1.40
C TRP A 292 -13.25 5.14 0.05
N PHE A 293 -14.21 4.42 -0.55
CA PHE A 293 -14.79 4.80 -1.83
C PHE A 293 -15.55 6.13 -1.76
N THR A 294 -16.28 6.34 -0.67
CA THR A 294 -16.95 7.62 -0.39
C THR A 294 -15.92 8.75 -0.28
N TRP A 295 -14.82 8.53 0.42
CA TRP A 295 -13.73 9.48 0.51
C TRP A 295 -13.07 9.74 -0.86
N LEU A 296 -12.81 8.69 -1.64
CA LEU A 296 -12.16 8.76 -2.97
C LEU A 296 -12.93 9.66 -3.94
N LEU A 297 -14.25 9.57 -3.94
CA LEU A 297 -15.14 10.37 -4.80
C LEU A 297 -15.72 11.61 -4.10
N GLY A 298 -15.36 11.83 -2.85
CA GLY A 298 -15.83 12.97 -2.06
C GLY A 298 -15.37 14.32 -2.62
N PRO A 299 -15.96 15.39 -2.13
CA PRO A 299 -15.60 16.73 -2.56
C PRO A 299 -14.13 16.98 -2.24
N ARG A 300 -13.42 17.50 -3.22
CA ARG A 300 -12.01 17.87 -3.04
C ARG A 300 -11.94 19.07 -2.11
N GLN A 301 -11.33 18.90 -0.97
CA GLN A 301 -11.00 20.04 -0.12
C GLN A 301 -9.99 20.92 -0.88
N SER A 302 -10.30 22.18 -1.05
CA SER A 302 -9.33 23.11 -1.59
C SER A 302 -8.10 23.18 -0.66
N PRO A 303 -6.90 23.46 -1.18
CA PRO A 303 -5.74 23.68 -0.33
C PRO A 303 -5.98 24.72 0.76
N MET A 304 -6.84 25.69 0.47
CA MET A 304 -7.28 26.73 1.40
C MET A 304 -8.09 26.20 2.55
N GLU A 305 -9.13 25.39 2.28
CA GLU A 305 -9.96 24.78 3.33
C GLU A 305 -9.12 23.89 4.24
N LEU A 306 -8.16 23.15 3.66
CA LEU A 306 -7.25 22.33 4.43
C LEU A 306 -6.34 23.16 5.33
N LEU A 307 -5.70 24.20 4.80
CA LEU A 307 -4.82 25.07 5.57
C LEU A 307 -5.61 25.79 6.68
N THR A 308 -6.82 26.23 6.37
CA THR A 308 -7.71 26.84 7.36
C THR A 308 -8.07 25.87 8.48
N LYS A 309 -8.38 24.62 8.13
CA LYS A 309 -8.64 23.57 9.12
C LYS A 309 -7.43 23.25 9.97
N ILE A 310 -6.25 23.06 9.36
CA ILE A 310 -4.99 22.79 10.09
C ILE A 310 -4.65 23.96 11.04
N ALA A 311 -4.80 25.19 10.57
CA ALA A 311 -4.55 26.37 11.39
C ALA A 311 -5.55 26.48 12.55
N GLY A 312 -6.83 26.17 12.32
CA GLY A 312 -7.85 26.08 13.36
C GLY A 312 -7.49 25.03 14.41
N ASP A 313 -7.12 23.82 14.00
CA ASP A 313 -6.70 22.75 14.89
C ASP A 313 -5.42 23.12 15.69
N MET A 314 -4.44 23.80 15.04
CA MET A 314 -3.25 24.26 15.71
C MET A 314 -3.54 25.39 16.70
N ALA A 315 -4.37 26.37 16.33
CA ALA A 315 -4.80 27.43 17.22
C ALA A 315 -5.53 26.91 18.45
N GLN A 316 -6.39 25.92 18.26
CA GLN A 316 -7.12 25.27 19.34
C GLN A 316 -6.17 24.52 20.32
N ARG A 317 -5.12 23.86 19.79
CA ARG A 317 -4.13 23.13 20.60
C ARG A 317 -3.13 24.04 21.30
N SER A 318 -2.77 25.16 20.68
CA SER A 318 -1.74 26.08 21.20
C SER A 318 -2.31 27.25 22.00
N GLY A 319 -3.63 27.45 21.97
CA GLY A 319 -4.28 28.60 22.60
C GLY A 319 -3.92 29.95 21.96
N GLY A 320 -3.36 29.96 20.74
CA GLY A 320 -2.88 31.14 20.05
C GLY A 320 -3.55 31.36 18.68
N ASN A 321 -3.38 32.54 18.11
CA ASN A 321 -3.77 32.82 16.73
C ASN A 321 -2.69 32.30 15.77
N VAL A 322 -3.10 31.53 14.77
CA VAL A 322 -2.23 31.07 13.69
C VAL A 322 -2.52 31.91 12.44
N GLU A 323 -1.53 32.68 11.99
CA GLU A 323 -1.62 33.45 10.76
C GLU A 323 -1.17 32.59 9.57
N ILE A 324 -2.04 32.48 8.55
CA ILE A 324 -1.74 31.72 7.35
C ILE A 324 -1.34 32.72 6.26
N THR A 325 -0.06 32.71 5.88
CA THR A 325 0.41 33.42 4.70
C THR A 325 0.29 32.55 3.46
N LEU A 326 -0.56 32.95 2.53
CA LEU A 326 -0.83 32.18 1.31
C LEU A 326 0.12 32.55 0.19
N PRO A 327 0.70 31.58 -0.49
CA PRO A 327 1.30 31.83 -1.79
C PRO A 327 0.19 32.21 -2.80
N GLY A 328 0.42 33.23 -3.61
CA GLY A 328 -0.54 33.84 -4.50
C GLY A 328 -1.32 32.89 -5.41
N LYS A 329 -2.44 33.38 -5.92
CA LYS A 329 -3.47 32.75 -6.74
C LYS A 329 -2.94 31.68 -7.70
N GLY A 330 -3.45 30.45 -7.57
CA GLY A 330 -3.09 29.35 -8.45
C GLY A 330 -3.81 28.03 -8.18
N SER A 331 -5.05 28.06 -7.67
CA SER A 331 -5.89 26.86 -7.66
C SER A 331 -7.35 27.26 -7.86
N GLU A 332 -7.73 27.42 -9.11
CA GLU A 332 -9.14 27.51 -9.47
C GLU A 332 -9.81 26.18 -9.11
N GLY A 333 -10.99 26.30 -8.51
CA GLY A 333 -11.75 25.17 -8.00
C GLY A 333 -11.99 24.10 -9.07
N ILE A 334 -11.63 22.88 -8.71
CA ILE A 334 -11.96 21.70 -9.51
C ILE A 334 -13.45 21.46 -9.41
N PRO A 335 -14.15 21.20 -10.53
CA PRO A 335 -15.59 21.05 -10.55
C PRO A 335 -16.09 20.01 -9.55
N GLN A 336 -17.20 20.30 -8.89
CA GLN A 336 -17.92 19.35 -8.05
C GLN A 336 -18.37 18.17 -8.92
N THR A 337 -18.01 16.98 -8.52
CA THR A 337 -18.36 15.68 -9.14
C THR A 337 -18.13 15.64 -10.66
N PRO A 338 -16.93 15.27 -11.11
CA PRO A 338 -16.63 15.13 -12.52
C PRO A 338 -17.54 14.09 -13.21
N ALA A 339 -17.81 14.25 -14.49
CA ALA A 339 -18.67 13.34 -15.26
C ALA A 339 -18.24 11.87 -15.18
N TRP A 340 -16.92 11.62 -15.10
CA TRP A 340 -16.34 10.28 -14.96
C TRP A 340 -16.71 9.59 -13.63
N ALA A 341 -17.07 10.33 -12.59
CA ALA A 341 -17.39 9.75 -11.28
C ALA A 341 -18.60 8.80 -11.32
N ASN A 342 -19.57 9.06 -12.21
CA ASN A 342 -20.72 8.19 -12.37
C ASN A 342 -20.32 6.84 -13.00
N ASP A 343 -19.38 6.84 -13.92
CA ASP A 343 -18.86 5.62 -14.53
C ASP A 343 -18.08 4.79 -13.51
N VAL A 344 -17.27 5.45 -12.68
CA VAL A 344 -16.54 4.80 -11.58
C VAL A 344 -17.51 4.20 -10.57
N LYS A 345 -18.59 4.90 -10.18
CA LYS A 345 -19.62 4.36 -9.29
C LYS A 345 -20.29 3.11 -9.85
N ARG A 346 -20.59 3.11 -11.15
CA ARG A 346 -21.18 1.95 -11.82
C ARG A 346 -20.21 0.75 -11.82
N HIS A 347 -18.92 0.99 -12.13
CA HIS A 347 -17.92 -0.06 -12.09
C HIS A 347 -17.66 -0.58 -10.67
N TYR A 348 -17.64 0.29 -9.66
CA TYR A 348 -17.56 -0.11 -8.27
C TYR A 348 -18.70 -1.05 -7.87
N ALA A 349 -19.95 -0.67 -8.16
CA ALA A 349 -21.09 -1.52 -7.88
C ALA A 349 -21.05 -2.87 -8.62
N ALA A 350 -20.53 -2.88 -9.86
CA ALA A 350 -20.34 -4.12 -10.62
C ALA A 350 -19.26 -5.00 -9.99
N LEU A 351 -18.14 -4.44 -9.55
CA LEU A 351 -17.04 -5.16 -8.91
C LEU A 351 -17.45 -5.78 -7.58
N LEU A 352 -18.24 -5.08 -6.75
CA LEU A 352 -18.77 -5.62 -5.50
C LEU A 352 -19.60 -6.91 -5.70
N ASN A 353 -20.19 -7.10 -6.87
CA ASN A 353 -20.93 -8.31 -7.21
C ASN A 353 -20.06 -9.44 -7.77
N THR A 354 -18.75 -9.24 -7.91
CA THR A 354 -17.84 -10.29 -8.36
C THR A 354 -17.36 -11.15 -7.18
N PRO A 355 -17.00 -12.43 -7.41
CA PRO A 355 -16.46 -13.29 -6.36
C PRO A 355 -15.24 -12.71 -5.64
N ALA A 356 -14.47 -11.85 -6.31
CA ALA A 356 -13.29 -11.22 -5.76
C ALA A 356 -13.57 -10.27 -4.59
N PHE A 357 -14.78 -9.72 -4.51
CA PHE A 357 -15.20 -8.76 -3.48
C PHE A 357 -16.43 -9.22 -2.69
N GLN A 358 -16.83 -10.48 -2.84
CA GLN A 358 -17.87 -11.06 -1.98
C GLN A 358 -17.28 -11.37 -0.61
N PRO A 359 -17.97 -11.01 0.49
CA PRO A 359 -17.50 -11.34 1.83
C PRO A 359 -17.51 -12.84 2.05
N ARG A 360 -16.63 -13.29 2.92
CA ARG A 360 -16.67 -14.64 3.47
C ARG A 360 -18.00 -14.79 4.20
N LEU A 361 -18.81 -15.75 3.78
CA LEU A 361 -19.97 -16.14 4.58
C LEU A 361 -19.41 -16.81 5.83
N ASP A 362 -19.57 -16.16 6.98
CA ASP A 362 -19.25 -16.74 8.28
C ASP A 362 -20.02 -18.07 8.40
N LYS A 363 -19.26 -19.17 8.51
CA LYS A 363 -19.84 -20.49 8.76
C LYS A 363 -20.03 -20.71 10.25
#